data_11bc3ea1a59b2ae73c2e429f5ed68735
#
_entry.id   11bc3ea1a59b2ae73c2e429f5ed68735
#
_cell.length_a   1.000
_cell.length_b   1.000
_cell.length_c   1.000
_cell.angle_alpha   90.00
_cell.angle_beta   90.00
_cell.angle_gamma   90.00
#
_symmetry.space_group_name_H-M   'P 1'
#
loop_
_entity.id
_entity.type
_entity.pdbx_description
1 polymer ?
#
loop_
_entity_poly.entity_id
_entity_poly.type
_entity_poly.pdbx_seq_one_letter_code
_entity_poly.pdbx_strand_id
1 'polypeptide(L)'
;MANVSVLGAGSWGLGLALLLNNNGHNVTVWSVLKDEVAMLQTEREHKRCLPGVKIPDSITVSGDTENVIGSADVLVLAVASPYTCSTAKMIAPFVKEGQIIVNVAKGVEEHTLLTLCQIVEEEIPCAKVAVLSGPSHAEEVSRGIPTTCVIGAHEKATAEYLQNIFMSDVFRVYTSPDMLGICIGGALKNVIALAAGIADGLGYGDNTKAALITRGNAEITRLGVAMGANPHTFAGLSGIGDLIVTCASMHSRNRRAGILIGKGYTKDEAMKEVQMVVEGVFSAKAALELSKKYNIEMPIVEQVNKVLFEDKPAAEAVKELMLRDKKIEIDNSEWK
;
A
#
# COMPACT_ATOMS: atom_id res chain seq x y z
N MET A 1 2.44 -5.44 -26.72
CA MET A 1 1.46 -6.34 -26.05
C MET A 1 2.26 -7.32 -25.19
N ALA A 2 1.91 -7.47 -23.93
CA ALA A 2 2.59 -8.36 -22.96
C ALA A 2 1.54 -9.27 -22.30
N ASN A 3 1.97 -10.43 -21.80
CA ASN A 3 1.16 -11.30 -20.96
C ASN A 3 1.38 -10.89 -19.50
N VAL A 4 0.35 -10.40 -18.84
CA VAL A 4 0.43 -9.90 -17.46
C VAL A 4 -0.46 -10.73 -16.56
N SER A 5 0.13 -11.33 -15.52
CA SER A 5 -0.62 -12.07 -14.52
C SER A 5 -0.74 -11.25 -13.24
N VAL A 6 -1.97 -10.96 -12.83
CA VAL A 6 -2.29 -10.22 -11.60
C VAL A 6 -2.62 -11.22 -10.50
N LEU A 7 -1.74 -11.31 -9.50
CA LEU A 7 -1.81 -12.25 -8.40
C LEU A 7 -2.57 -11.63 -7.22
N GLY A 8 -3.84 -11.97 -7.11
CA GLY A 8 -4.77 -11.44 -6.12
C GLY A 8 -5.95 -10.71 -6.77
N ALA A 9 -7.16 -11.18 -6.50
CA ALA A 9 -8.41 -10.68 -7.07
C ALA A 9 -9.14 -9.66 -6.17
N GLY A 10 -8.40 -9.00 -5.27
CA GLY A 10 -8.93 -7.88 -4.48
C GLY A 10 -9.19 -6.63 -5.31
N SER A 11 -9.74 -5.57 -4.69
CA SER A 11 -10.09 -4.32 -5.40
C SER A 11 -8.94 -3.75 -6.22
N TRP A 12 -7.73 -3.70 -5.65
CA TRP A 12 -6.57 -3.14 -6.32
C TRP A 12 -6.07 -4.02 -7.47
N GLY A 13 -6.00 -5.35 -7.26
CA GLY A 13 -5.63 -6.28 -8.32
C GLY A 13 -6.59 -6.21 -9.51
N LEU A 14 -7.90 -6.20 -9.25
CA LEU A 14 -8.92 -6.06 -10.31
C LEU A 14 -8.85 -4.68 -10.99
N GLY A 15 -8.63 -3.60 -10.25
CA GLY A 15 -8.44 -2.26 -10.83
C GLY A 15 -7.26 -2.21 -11.80
N LEU A 16 -6.13 -2.80 -11.44
CA LEU A 16 -4.96 -2.91 -12.31
C LEU A 16 -5.19 -3.86 -13.49
N ALA A 17 -5.89 -4.98 -13.28
CA ALA A 17 -6.23 -5.90 -14.36
C ALA A 17 -7.06 -5.21 -15.46
N LEU A 18 -8.02 -4.38 -15.07
CA LEU A 18 -8.83 -3.57 -15.99
C LEU A 18 -7.97 -2.53 -16.73
N LEU A 19 -7.12 -1.80 -16.00
CA LEU A 19 -6.18 -0.85 -16.60
C LEU A 19 -5.29 -1.51 -17.65
N LEU A 20 -4.67 -2.63 -17.31
CA LEU A 20 -3.76 -3.36 -18.19
C LEU A 20 -4.47 -3.96 -19.40
N ASN A 21 -5.68 -4.47 -19.22
CA ASN A 21 -6.51 -4.94 -20.33
C ASN A 21 -6.90 -3.80 -21.28
N ASN A 22 -7.27 -2.63 -20.75
CA ASN A 22 -7.57 -1.45 -21.55
C ASN A 22 -6.33 -0.91 -22.29
N ASN A 23 -5.13 -1.12 -21.74
CA ASN A 23 -3.86 -0.83 -22.42
C ASN A 23 -3.51 -1.84 -23.52
N GLY A 24 -4.35 -2.85 -23.77
CA GLY A 24 -4.17 -3.84 -24.85
C GLY A 24 -3.24 -5.00 -24.50
N HIS A 25 -3.03 -5.28 -23.19
CA HIS A 25 -2.28 -6.44 -22.73
C HIS A 25 -3.17 -7.68 -22.55
N ASN A 26 -2.59 -8.87 -22.66
CA ASN A 26 -3.25 -10.12 -22.28
C ASN A 26 -3.20 -10.25 -20.76
N VAL A 27 -4.35 -10.22 -20.10
CA VAL A 27 -4.40 -10.19 -18.63
C VAL A 27 -5.03 -11.46 -18.07
N THR A 28 -4.34 -12.08 -17.11
CA THR A 28 -4.87 -13.17 -16.29
C THR A 28 -4.92 -12.72 -14.83
N VAL A 29 -6.09 -12.82 -14.20
CA VAL A 29 -6.26 -12.65 -12.76
C VAL A 29 -6.18 -14.01 -12.09
N TRP A 30 -5.32 -14.14 -11.11
CA TRP A 30 -5.15 -15.35 -10.32
C TRP A 30 -5.65 -15.15 -8.88
N SER A 31 -6.30 -16.17 -8.36
CA SER A 31 -6.60 -16.29 -6.92
C SER A 31 -6.35 -17.72 -6.45
N VAL A 32 -5.81 -17.84 -5.24
CA VAL A 32 -5.67 -19.12 -4.54
C VAL A 32 -7.02 -19.66 -4.04
N LEU A 33 -8.02 -18.78 -3.93
CA LEU A 33 -9.35 -19.11 -3.40
C LEU A 33 -10.25 -19.64 -4.53
N LYS A 34 -10.52 -20.94 -4.53
CA LYS A 34 -11.32 -21.61 -5.57
C LYS A 34 -12.71 -20.99 -5.74
N ASP A 35 -13.36 -20.64 -4.62
CA ASP A 35 -14.71 -20.03 -4.65
C ASP A 35 -14.66 -18.63 -5.26
N GLU A 36 -13.60 -17.85 -5.03
CA GLU A 36 -13.40 -16.54 -5.65
C GLU A 36 -13.17 -16.67 -7.16
N VAL A 37 -12.37 -17.64 -7.59
CA VAL A 37 -12.16 -17.95 -9.01
C VAL A 37 -13.49 -18.31 -9.68
N ALA A 38 -14.26 -19.26 -9.12
CA ALA A 38 -15.55 -19.69 -9.66
C ALA A 38 -16.54 -18.52 -9.74
N MET A 39 -16.63 -17.71 -8.68
CA MET A 39 -17.47 -16.51 -8.65
C MET A 39 -17.10 -15.54 -9.76
N LEU A 40 -15.81 -15.20 -9.91
CA LEU A 40 -15.34 -14.24 -10.92
C LEU A 40 -15.49 -14.76 -12.34
N GLN A 41 -15.35 -16.07 -12.58
CA GLN A 41 -15.61 -16.68 -13.88
C GLN A 41 -17.08 -16.61 -14.27
N THR A 42 -17.99 -16.76 -13.31
CA THR A 42 -19.45 -16.82 -13.55
C THR A 42 -20.09 -15.43 -13.52
N GLU A 43 -19.81 -14.62 -12.49
CA GLU A 43 -20.51 -13.34 -12.28
C GLU A 43 -19.81 -12.16 -12.95
N ARG A 44 -18.53 -12.32 -13.29
CA ARG A 44 -17.69 -11.25 -13.89
C ARG A 44 -17.75 -9.95 -13.10
N GLU A 45 -17.87 -10.05 -11.78
CA GLU A 45 -17.90 -8.93 -10.84
C GLU A 45 -17.51 -9.39 -9.45
N HIS A 46 -16.71 -8.61 -8.74
CA HIS A 46 -16.41 -8.86 -7.32
C HIS A 46 -17.23 -7.91 -6.44
N LYS A 47 -18.47 -8.29 -6.14
CA LYS A 47 -19.46 -7.44 -5.43
C LYS A 47 -18.99 -6.89 -4.08
N ARG A 48 -18.10 -7.61 -3.37
CA ARG A 48 -17.56 -7.16 -2.08
C ARG A 48 -16.39 -6.21 -2.23
N CYS A 49 -15.43 -6.53 -3.11
CA CYS A 49 -14.17 -5.78 -3.22
C CYS A 49 -14.26 -4.60 -4.18
N LEU A 50 -15.02 -4.73 -5.29
CA LEU A 50 -15.11 -3.71 -6.33
C LEU A 50 -16.54 -3.69 -6.93
N PRO A 51 -17.54 -3.29 -6.14
CA PRO A 51 -18.94 -3.34 -6.55
C PRO A 51 -19.23 -2.42 -7.74
N GLY A 52 -20.09 -2.90 -8.65
CA GLY A 52 -20.53 -2.15 -9.82
C GLY A 52 -19.51 -2.07 -10.96
N VAL A 53 -18.39 -2.81 -10.88
CA VAL A 53 -17.36 -2.87 -11.92
C VAL A 53 -17.35 -4.26 -12.54
N LYS A 54 -17.65 -4.33 -13.84
CA LYS A 54 -17.64 -5.59 -14.59
C LYS A 54 -16.25 -5.90 -15.12
N ILE A 55 -15.89 -7.18 -15.07
CA ILE A 55 -14.62 -7.71 -15.59
C ILE A 55 -14.89 -8.19 -17.02
N PRO A 56 -14.24 -7.61 -18.04
CA PRO A 56 -14.38 -8.03 -19.44
C PRO A 56 -14.04 -9.51 -19.66
N ASP A 57 -14.68 -10.14 -20.64
CA ASP A 57 -14.39 -11.55 -20.99
C ASP A 57 -12.96 -11.75 -21.53
N SER A 58 -12.33 -10.69 -22.02
CA SER A 58 -10.92 -10.66 -22.42
C SER A 58 -9.94 -10.88 -21.26
N ILE A 59 -10.37 -10.66 -20.02
CA ILE A 59 -9.56 -10.97 -18.82
C ILE A 59 -9.82 -12.42 -18.41
N THR A 60 -8.78 -13.25 -18.46
CA THR A 60 -8.82 -14.62 -17.96
C THR A 60 -8.82 -14.63 -16.44
N VAL A 61 -9.59 -15.52 -15.82
CA VAL A 61 -9.55 -15.76 -14.36
C VAL A 61 -9.17 -17.22 -14.13
N SER A 62 -8.13 -17.47 -13.33
CA SER A 62 -7.58 -18.81 -13.12
C SER A 62 -7.09 -19.01 -11.69
N GLY A 63 -7.16 -20.26 -11.21
CA GLY A 63 -6.51 -20.74 -9.98
C GLY A 63 -5.29 -21.63 -10.26
N ASP A 64 -4.93 -21.85 -11.53
CA ASP A 64 -3.78 -22.66 -11.94
C ASP A 64 -2.48 -21.86 -11.80
N THR A 65 -1.78 -22.07 -10.68
CA THR A 65 -0.58 -21.31 -10.32
C THR A 65 0.55 -21.51 -11.33
N GLU A 66 0.83 -22.74 -11.71
CA GLU A 66 1.95 -23.08 -12.61
C GLU A 66 1.78 -22.42 -13.98
N ASN A 67 0.61 -22.57 -14.58
CA ASN A 67 0.34 -22.01 -15.89
C ASN A 67 0.30 -20.48 -15.87
N VAL A 68 -0.33 -19.89 -14.85
CA VAL A 68 -0.44 -18.42 -14.70
C VAL A 68 0.92 -17.76 -14.53
N ILE A 69 1.80 -18.33 -13.72
CA ILE A 69 3.16 -17.80 -13.48
C ILE A 69 4.05 -18.04 -14.70
N GLY A 70 4.05 -19.28 -15.20
CA GLY A 70 4.95 -19.68 -16.30
C GLY A 70 4.64 -19.02 -17.65
N SER A 71 3.42 -18.56 -17.90
CA SER A 71 3.02 -17.91 -19.16
C SER A 71 3.20 -16.39 -19.16
N ALA A 72 3.44 -15.77 -18.00
CA ALA A 72 3.50 -14.32 -17.88
C ALA A 72 4.87 -13.72 -18.23
N ASP A 73 4.87 -12.57 -18.87
CA ASP A 73 6.03 -11.69 -19.02
C ASP A 73 6.23 -10.84 -17.75
N VAL A 74 5.11 -10.42 -17.11
CA VAL A 74 5.09 -9.61 -15.89
C VAL A 74 4.10 -10.20 -14.89
N LEU A 75 4.53 -10.36 -13.65
CA LEU A 75 3.70 -10.73 -12.50
C LEU A 75 3.40 -9.48 -11.67
N VAL A 76 2.13 -9.18 -11.44
CA VAL A 76 1.67 -8.08 -10.57
C VAL A 76 1.20 -8.68 -9.25
N LEU A 77 1.99 -8.54 -8.19
CA LEU A 77 1.70 -9.10 -6.88
C LEU A 77 0.77 -8.14 -6.11
N ALA A 78 -0.53 -8.45 -6.09
CA ALA A 78 -1.61 -7.63 -5.55
C ALA A 78 -2.35 -8.28 -4.37
N VAL A 79 -1.74 -9.28 -3.73
CA VAL A 79 -2.26 -9.86 -2.48
C VAL A 79 -2.08 -8.89 -1.31
N ALA A 80 -2.92 -9.00 -0.26
CA ALA A 80 -2.76 -8.19 0.93
C ALA A 80 -1.43 -8.48 1.65
N SER A 81 -0.85 -7.47 2.32
CA SER A 81 0.50 -7.51 2.90
C SER A 81 0.80 -8.74 3.76
N PRO A 82 -0.13 -9.25 4.63
CA PRO A 82 0.14 -10.45 5.43
C PRO A 82 0.34 -11.73 4.61
N TYR A 83 -0.10 -11.74 3.36
CA TYR A 83 0.00 -12.93 2.49
C TYR A 83 1.14 -12.85 1.48
N THR A 84 1.92 -11.76 1.45
CA THR A 84 2.99 -11.57 0.47
C THR A 84 4.06 -12.66 0.57
N CYS A 85 4.59 -12.94 1.76
CA CYS A 85 5.61 -13.96 1.98
C CYS A 85 5.13 -15.37 1.57
N SER A 86 3.94 -15.78 2.04
CA SER A 86 3.39 -17.09 1.71
C SER A 86 3.09 -17.24 0.20
N THR A 87 2.65 -16.17 -0.44
CA THR A 87 2.41 -16.16 -1.89
C THR A 87 3.74 -16.22 -2.65
N ALA A 88 4.75 -15.44 -2.25
CA ALA A 88 6.08 -15.49 -2.86
C ALA A 88 6.67 -16.90 -2.80
N LYS A 89 6.64 -17.55 -1.63
CA LYS A 89 7.07 -18.96 -1.47
C LYS A 89 6.31 -19.92 -2.39
N MET A 90 5.00 -19.74 -2.50
CA MET A 90 4.15 -20.62 -3.32
C MET A 90 4.48 -20.50 -4.81
N ILE A 91 4.75 -19.29 -5.30
CA ILE A 91 4.99 -19.06 -6.73
C ILE A 91 6.46 -19.27 -7.14
N ALA A 92 7.41 -19.17 -6.19
CA ALA A 92 8.85 -19.28 -6.45
C ALA A 92 9.27 -20.44 -7.37
N PRO A 93 8.73 -21.68 -7.21
CA PRO A 93 9.11 -22.80 -8.07
C PRO A 93 8.78 -22.64 -9.56
N PHE A 94 7.87 -21.72 -9.90
CA PHE A 94 7.37 -21.51 -11.25
C PHE A 94 7.90 -20.22 -11.90
N VAL A 95 8.59 -19.38 -11.13
CA VAL A 95 9.16 -18.12 -11.63
C VAL A 95 10.43 -18.40 -12.43
N LYS A 96 10.53 -17.77 -13.60
CA LYS A 96 11.69 -17.89 -14.50
C LYS A 96 12.80 -16.91 -14.14
N GLU A 97 14.02 -17.25 -14.51
CA GLU A 97 15.18 -16.36 -14.38
C GLU A 97 14.92 -15.01 -15.08
N GLY A 98 15.09 -13.92 -14.33
CA GLY A 98 14.87 -12.55 -14.83
C GLY A 98 13.42 -12.15 -15.04
N GLN A 99 12.43 -13.00 -14.68
CA GLN A 99 11.01 -12.64 -14.77
C GLN A 99 10.68 -11.46 -13.84
N ILE A 100 9.90 -10.50 -14.34
CA ILE A 100 9.61 -9.28 -13.60
C ILE A 100 8.41 -9.50 -12.65
N ILE A 101 8.60 -9.15 -11.37
CA ILE A 101 7.54 -9.13 -10.35
C ILE A 101 7.35 -7.70 -9.86
N VAL A 102 6.16 -7.13 -10.07
CA VAL A 102 5.78 -5.81 -9.58
C VAL A 102 4.94 -5.96 -8.32
N ASN A 103 5.51 -5.63 -7.16
CA ASN A 103 4.73 -5.55 -5.94
C ASN A 103 3.89 -4.27 -5.95
N VAL A 104 2.58 -4.42 -5.73
CA VAL A 104 1.64 -3.30 -5.65
C VAL A 104 0.95 -3.22 -4.28
N ALA A 105 1.24 -4.16 -3.39
CA ALA A 105 0.79 -4.15 -2.00
C ALA A 105 1.61 -3.17 -1.16
N LYS A 106 1.03 -2.66 -0.09
CA LYS A 106 1.61 -1.62 0.77
C LYS A 106 1.66 -2.12 2.20
N GLY A 107 2.86 -2.36 2.73
CA GLY A 107 3.07 -2.86 4.07
C GLY A 107 4.53 -3.13 4.38
N VAL A 108 4.80 -3.40 5.64
CA VAL A 108 6.06 -3.95 6.19
C VAL A 108 5.69 -5.21 6.94
N GLU A 109 6.48 -6.26 6.79
CA GLU A 109 6.25 -7.52 7.49
C GLU A 109 6.60 -7.36 8.99
N GLU A 110 5.71 -7.85 9.87
CA GLU A 110 5.77 -7.57 11.31
C GLU A 110 6.99 -8.21 12.00
N HIS A 111 7.44 -9.39 11.56
CA HIS A 111 8.49 -10.14 12.25
C HIS A 111 9.89 -9.84 11.72
N THR A 112 10.05 -9.77 10.42
CA THR A 112 11.35 -9.49 9.78
C THR A 112 11.65 -8.01 9.67
N LEU A 113 10.61 -7.16 9.70
CA LEU A 113 10.67 -5.72 9.44
C LEU A 113 11.12 -5.37 8.02
N LEU A 114 11.02 -6.33 7.10
CA LEU A 114 11.34 -6.15 5.69
C LEU A 114 10.17 -5.50 4.95
N THR A 115 10.49 -4.72 3.94
CA THR A 115 9.50 -4.28 2.96
C THR A 115 9.02 -5.48 2.14
N LEU A 116 7.81 -5.38 1.59
CA LEU A 116 7.26 -6.48 0.80
C LEU A 116 8.10 -6.81 -0.45
N CYS A 117 8.80 -5.81 -1.01
CA CYS A 117 9.75 -6.05 -2.11
C CYS A 117 10.96 -6.87 -1.65
N GLN A 118 11.55 -6.53 -0.50
CA GLN A 118 12.66 -7.31 0.06
C GLN A 118 12.26 -8.75 0.35
N ILE A 119 11.04 -8.99 0.83
CA ILE A 119 10.51 -10.36 1.01
C ILE A 119 10.47 -11.09 -0.33
N VAL A 120 9.97 -10.45 -1.39
CA VAL A 120 9.92 -11.07 -2.73
C VAL A 120 11.33 -11.35 -3.25
N GLU A 121 12.30 -10.46 -3.03
CA GLU A 121 13.70 -10.62 -3.41
C GLU A 121 14.37 -11.77 -2.66
N GLU A 122 14.07 -11.95 -1.36
CA GLU A 122 14.59 -13.07 -0.57
C GLU A 122 14.00 -14.42 -1.01
N GLU A 123 12.70 -14.48 -1.24
CA GLU A 123 12.00 -15.72 -1.57
C GLU A 123 12.17 -16.12 -3.05
N ILE A 124 12.42 -15.17 -3.94
CA ILE A 124 12.52 -15.36 -5.40
C ILE A 124 13.73 -14.61 -5.94
N PRO A 125 14.96 -15.00 -5.58
CA PRO A 125 16.18 -14.27 -5.94
C PRO A 125 16.49 -14.24 -7.45
N CYS A 126 15.85 -15.08 -8.23
CA CYS A 126 15.97 -15.07 -9.69
C CYS A 126 15.10 -14.01 -10.38
N ALA A 127 14.15 -13.40 -9.66
CA ALA A 127 13.24 -12.43 -10.25
C ALA A 127 13.84 -11.01 -10.26
N LYS A 128 13.33 -10.16 -11.19
CA LYS A 128 13.53 -8.72 -11.16
C LYS A 128 12.37 -8.08 -10.45
N VAL A 129 12.59 -7.63 -9.21
CA VAL A 129 11.54 -7.04 -8.39
C VAL A 129 11.41 -5.55 -8.65
N ALA A 130 10.18 -5.07 -8.71
CA ALA A 130 9.82 -3.65 -8.81
C ALA A 130 8.64 -3.35 -7.90
N VAL A 131 8.36 -2.07 -7.67
CA VAL A 131 7.22 -1.59 -6.90
C VAL A 131 6.41 -0.56 -7.68
N LEU A 132 5.08 -0.64 -7.62
CA LEU A 132 4.17 0.41 -8.09
C LEU A 132 3.41 0.99 -6.89
N SER A 133 3.52 2.31 -6.67
CA SER A 133 2.85 2.99 -5.57
C SER A 133 2.47 4.43 -5.95
N GLY A 134 1.61 5.05 -5.16
CA GLY A 134 1.10 6.41 -5.37
C GLY A 134 -0.37 6.54 -4.97
N PRO A 135 -0.97 7.73 -5.14
CA PRO A 135 -2.38 7.98 -4.86
C PRO A 135 -3.25 7.21 -5.88
N SER A 136 -3.75 6.04 -5.48
CA SER A 136 -4.36 5.09 -6.41
C SER A 136 -5.47 4.27 -5.75
N HIS A 137 -6.62 4.90 -5.50
CA HIS A 137 -7.81 4.16 -5.09
C HIS A 137 -8.34 3.27 -6.23
N ALA A 138 -8.54 2.01 -5.93
CA ALA A 138 -9.00 1.01 -6.91
C ALA A 138 -10.34 1.41 -7.56
N GLU A 139 -11.21 2.03 -6.77
CA GLU A 139 -12.52 2.50 -7.19
C GLU A 139 -12.44 3.60 -8.26
N GLU A 140 -11.39 4.39 -8.24
CA GLU A 140 -11.15 5.45 -9.24
C GLU A 140 -10.42 4.89 -10.46
N VAL A 141 -9.36 4.12 -10.26
CA VAL A 141 -8.56 3.52 -11.34
C VAL A 141 -9.43 2.60 -12.21
N SER A 142 -10.27 1.76 -11.60
CA SER A 142 -11.16 0.85 -12.33
C SER A 142 -12.20 1.55 -13.21
N ARG A 143 -12.46 2.83 -12.96
CA ARG A 143 -13.38 3.68 -13.73
C ARG A 143 -12.68 4.60 -14.71
N GLY A 144 -11.37 4.47 -14.87
CA GLY A 144 -10.58 5.31 -15.78
C GLY A 144 -10.44 6.77 -15.31
N ILE A 145 -10.57 7.05 -14.02
CA ILE A 145 -10.33 8.39 -13.48
C ILE A 145 -8.83 8.67 -13.49
N PRO A 146 -8.39 9.86 -13.96
CA PRO A 146 -6.98 10.19 -14.06
C PRO A 146 -6.22 9.97 -12.76
N THR A 147 -5.19 9.13 -12.83
CA THR A 147 -4.39 8.69 -11.68
C THR A 147 -2.89 8.79 -12.03
N THR A 148 -2.08 9.08 -11.04
CA THR A 148 -0.63 9.18 -11.22
C THR A 148 0.09 8.33 -10.17
N CYS A 149 1.00 7.45 -10.62
CA CYS A 149 1.79 6.56 -9.76
C CYS A 149 3.29 6.66 -10.08
N VAL A 150 4.11 6.02 -9.27
CA VAL A 150 5.54 5.84 -9.47
C VAL A 150 5.89 4.36 -9.47
N ILE A 151 6.74 3.96 -10.41
CA ILE A 151 7.41 2.66 -10.44
C ILE A 151 8.83 2.83 -9.92
N GLY A 152 9.17 2.02 -8.92
CA GLY A 152 10.53 1.84 -8.44
C GLY A 152 11.11 0.53 -8.93
N ALA A 153 12.37 0.53 -9.40
CA ALA A 153 13.12 -0.66 -9.73
C ALA A 153 14.62 -0.43 -9.56
N HIS A 154 15.41 -1.48 -9.34
CA HIS A 154 16.87 -1.38 -9.26
C HIS A 154 17.49 -1.01 -10.61
N GLU A 155 16.92 -1.52 -11.70
CA GLU A 155 17.39 -1.25 -13.06
C GLU A 155 16.49 -0.25 -13.77
N LYS A 156 17.07 0.79 -14.35
CA LYS A 156 16.36 1.80 -15.14
C LYS A 156 15.54 1.15 -16.27
N ALA A 157 16.13 0.20 -16.98
CA ALA A 157 15.47 -0.49 -18.09
C ALA A 157 14.19 -1.22 -17.64
N THR A 158 14.21 -1.86 -16.46
CA THR A 158 13.04 -2.51 -15.87
C THR A 158 11.97 -1.48 -15.52
N ALA A 159 12.36 -0.35 -14.92
CA ALA A 159 11.42 0.73 -14.58
C ALA A 159 10.76 1.33 -15.84
N GLU A 160 11.54 1.62 -16.89
CA GLU A 160 11.04 2.16 -18.17
C GLU A 160 10.15 1.15 -18.92
N TYR A 161 10.50 -0.14 -18.90
CA TYR A 161 9.65 -1.18 -19.47
C TYR A 161 8.28 -1.24 -18.77
N LEU A 162 8.26 -1.25 -17.45
CA LEU A 162 7.04 -1.27 -16.66
C LEU A 162 6.25 0.06 -16.82
N GLN A 163 6.95 1.19 -16.92
CA GLN A 163 6.29 2.47 -17.23
C GLN A 163 5.45 2.35 -18.51
N ASN A 164 6.00 1.75 -19.58
CA ASN A 164 5.28 1.55 -20.83
C ASN A 164 4.12 0.55 -20.72
N ILE A 165 4.21 -0.44 -19.81
CA ILE A 165 3.14 -1.42 -19.56
C ILE A 165 1.94 -0.75 -18.88
N PHE A 166 2.18 0.08 -17.87
CA PHE A 166 1.10 0.65 -17.05
C PHE A 166 0.57 1.99 -17.57
N MET A 167 1.37 2.74 -18.33
CA MET A 167 1.01 4.11 -18.73
C MET A 167 -0.10 4.13 -19.76
N SER A 168 -1.05 5.07 -19.59
CA SER A 168 -2.14 5.36 -20.53
C SER A 168 -2.52 6.84 -20.45
N ASP A 169 -3.56 7.25 -21.20
CA ASP A 169 -4.15 8.59 -21.16
C ASP A 169 -4.81 8.93 -19.81
N VAL A 170 -5.18 7.91 -19.02
CA VAL A 170 -5.77 8.06 -17.69
C VAL A 170 -4.86 7.57 -16.55
N PHE A 171 -3.70 6.97 -16.85
CA PHE A 171 -2.78 6.47 -15.82
C PHE A 171 -1.35 6.91 -16.12
N ARG A 172 -0.91 7.96 -15.43
CA ARG A 172 0.45 8.50 -15.58
C ARG A 172 1.42 7.79 -14.66
N VAL A 173 2.57 7.36 -15.18
CA VAL A 173 3.60 6.67 -14.42
C VAL A 173 4.92 7.41 -14.48
N TYR A 174 5.54 7.65 -13.32
CA TYR A 174 6.91 8.13 -13.16
C TYR A 174 7.82 6.97 -12.74
N THR A 175 9.11 7.10 -12.94
CA THR A 175 10.11 6.10 -12.54
C THR A 175 11.02 6.63 -11.43
N SER A 176 11.51 5.73 -10.57
CA SER A 176 12.43 6.08 -9.48
C SER A 176 13.37 4.91 -9.18
N PRO A 177 14.64 5.15 -8.83
CA PRO A 177 15.55 4.11 -8.32
C PRO A 177 15.32 3.82 -6.82
N ASP A 178 14.59 4.65 -6.09
CA ASP A 178 14.40 4.54 -4.64
C ASP A 178 13.21 3.62 -4.28
N MET A 179 13.39 2.32 -4.49
CA MET A 179 12.39 1.31 -4.11
C MET A 179 12.08 1.34 -2.61
N LEU A 180 13.11 1.52 -1.77
CA LEU A 180 12.95 1.55 -0.31
C LEU A 180 12.04 2.68 0.13
N GLY A 181 12.29 3.91 -0.33
CA GLY A 181 11.46 5.07 0.02
C GLY A 181 10.03 4.93 -0.46
N ILE A 182 9.81 4.38 -1.67
CA ILE A 182 8.47 4.08 -2.20
C ILE A 182 7.73 3.07 -1.31
N CYS A 183 8.39 1.98 -0.92
CA CYS A 183 7.79 0.94 -0.07
C CYS A 183 7.45 1.48 1.33
N ILE A 184 8.38 2.19 1.97
CA ILE A 184 8.19 2.75 3.32
C ILE A 184 7.09 3.82 3.32
N GLY A 185 7.10 4.74 2.36
CA GLY A 185 6.04 5.75 2.21
C GLY A 185 4.66 5.11 2.07
N GLY A 186 4.53 4.15 1.16
CA GLY A 186 3.30 3.40 0.92
C GLY A 186 2.80 2.60 2.13
N ALA A 187 3.71 2.02 2.92
CA ALA A 187 3.36 1.24 4.11
C ALA A 187 2.91 2.12 5.28
N LEU A 188 3.72 3.13 5.63
CA LEU A 188 3.54 3.90 6.86
C LEU A 188 2.44 4.96 6.74
N LYS A 189 2.11 5.42 5.53
CA LYS A 189 0.93 6.29 5.33
C LYS A 189 -0.35 5.69 5.91
N ASN A 190 -0.48 4.37 5.90
CA ASN A 190 -1.66 3.67 6.40
C ASN A 190 -1.85 3.84 7.90
N VAL A 191 -0.75 3.95 8.67
CA VAL A 191 -0.76 4.25 10.10
C VAL A 191 -1.22 5.69 10.35
N ILE A 192 -0.73 6.62 9.55
CA ILE A 192 -1.14 8.04 9.66
C ILE A 192 -2.61 8.22 9.24
N ALA A 193 -3.08 7.46 8.25
CA ALA A 193 -4.49 7.46 7.87
C ALA A 193 -5.42 6.91 8.97
N LEU A 194 -4.95 5.92 9.76
CA LEU A 194 -5.64 5.50 10.98
C LEU A 194 -5.72 6.65 11.99
N ALA A 195 -4.60 7.34 12.26
CA ALA A 195 -4.57 8.49 13.16
C ALA A 195 -5.53 9.62 12.70
N ALA A 196 -5.53 9.93 11.40
CA ALA A 196 -6.46 10.91 10.81
C ALA A 196 -7.93 10.48 10.99
N GLY A 197 -8.22 9.19 10.78
CA GLY A 197 -9.54 8.63 11.04
C GLY A 197 -9.95 8.70 12.50
N ILE A 198 -9.04 8.40 13.43
CA ILE A 198 -9.29 8.52 14.88
C ILE A 198 -9.65 9.97 15.23
N ALA A 199 -8.91 10.94 14.72
CA ALA A 199 -9.19 12.35 14.92
C ALA A 199 -10.58 12.76 14.35
N ASP A 200 -10.92 12.27 13.16
CA ASP A 200 -12.27 12.47 12.57
C ASP A 200 -13.37 11.86 13.46
N GLY A 201 -13.14 10.67 14.01
CA GLY A 201 -14.09 9.97 14.89
C GLY A 201 -14.31 10.69 16.21
N LEU A 202 -13.29 11.38 16.73
CA LEU A 202 -13.36 12.26 17.91
C LEU A 202 -14.04 13.61 17.62
N GLY A 203 -14.37 13.90 16.35
CA GLY A 203 -14.98 15.16 15.94
C GLY A 203 -14.01 16.32 15.74
N TYR A 204 -12.71 16.05 15.58
CA TYR A 204 -11.72 17.10 15.30
C TYR A 204 -11.79 17.53 13.83
N GLY A 205 -11.43 18.79 13.58
CA GLY A 205 -11.57 19.42 12.28
C GLY A 205 -10.36 19.27 11.35
N ASP A 206 -10.42 19.98 10.22
CA ASP A 206 -9.45 19.90 9.13
C ASP A 206 -8.04 20.38 9.53
N ASN A 207 -7.92 21.33 10.47
CA ASN A 207 -6.61 21.74 11.00
C ASN A 207 -5.86 20.58 11.67
N THR A 208 -6.57 19.75 12.45
CA THR A 208 -5.98 18.56 13.09
C THR A 208 -5.55 17.54 12.04
N LYS A 209 -6.38 17.32 11.01
CA LYS A 209 -6.07 16.43 9.91
C LYS A 209 -4.84 16.90 9.12
N ALA A 210 -4.77 18.19 8.79
CA ALA A 210 -3.62 18.79 8.10
C ALA A 210 -2.34 18.65 8.93
N ALA A 211 -2.40 18.92 10.25
CA ALA A 211 -1.28 18.72 11.16
C ALA A 211 -0.82 17.27 11.20
N LEU A 212 -1.74 16.28 11.30
CA LEU A 212 -1.43 14.86 11.28
C LEU A 212 -0.76 14.43 9.97
N ILE A 213 -1.24 14.91 8.82
CA ILE A 213 -0.64 14.62 7.52
C ILE A 213 0.79 15.18 7.46
N THR A 214 0.97 16.46 7.82
CA THR A 214 2.28 17.12 7.77
C THR A 214 3.28 16.49 8.72
N ARG A 215 2.88 16.29 9.98
CA ARG A 215 3.78 15.72 11.00
C ARG A 215 3.99 14.23 10.79
N GLY A 216 2.98 13.50 10.33
CA GLY A 216 3.09 12.09 9.95
C GLY A 216 4.06 11.88 8.79
N ASN A 217 3.99 12.74 7.76
CA ASN A 217 4.97 12.69 6.67
C ASN A 217 6.40 12.96 7.16
N ALA A 218 6.56 13.88 8.12
CA ALA A 218 7.87 14.16 8.72
C ALA A 218 8.41 12.94 9.52
N GLU A 219 7.55 12.22 10.24
CA GLU A 219 7.93 10.96 10.93
C GLU A 219 8.37 9.89 9.91
N ILE A 220 7.58 9.68 8.87
CA ILE A 220 7.88 8.72 7.81
C ILE A 220 9.20 9.06 7.11
N THR A 221 9.41 10.35 6.80
CA THR A 221 10.65 10.83 6.15
C THR A 221 11.87 10.56 7.03
N ARG A 222 11.82 10.90 8.33
CA ARG A 222 12.94 10.65 9.25
C ARG A 222 13.31 9.16 9.32
N LEU A 223 12.31 8.30 9.48
CA LEU A 223 12.55 6.86 9.50
C LEU A 223 13.10 6.36 8.16
N GLY A 224 12.47 6.72 7.04
CA GLY A 224 12.90 6.28 5.72
C GLY A 224 14.33 6.71 5.38
N VAL A 225 14.71 7.95 5.71
CA VAL A 225 16.08 8.46 5.55
C VAL A 225 17.07 7.69 6.42
N ALA A 226 16.72 7.40 7.68
CA ALA A 226 17.55 6.57 8.56
C ALA A 226 17.74 5.14 8.04
N MET A 227 16.77 4.63 7.28
CA MET A 227 16.85 3.33 6.59
C MET A 227 17.63 3.40 5.26
N GLY A 228 18.00 4.59 4.77
CA GLY A 228 18.75 4.79 3.53
C GLY A 228 17.94 5.24 2.32
N ALA A 229 16.67 5.60 2.50
CA ALA A 229 15.83 6.13 1.42
C ALA A 229 16.14 7.60 1.10
N ASN A 230 15.78 8.00 -0.12
CA ASN A 230 15.93 9.39 -0.57
C ASN A 230 14.82 10.27 0.06
N PRO A 231 15.15 11.37 0.78
CA PRO A 231 14.15 12.25 1.38
C PRO A 231 13.15 12.85 0.38
N HIS A 232 13.55 13.09 -0.87
CA HIS A 232 12.66 13.61 -1.92
C HIS A 232 11.55 12.65 -2.31
N THR A 233 11.72 11.34 -2.10
CA THR A 233 10.66 10.34 -2.36
C THR A 233 9.43 10.59 -1.50
N PHE A 234 9.62 11.05 -0.26
CA PHE A 234 8.52 11.33 0.67
C PHE A 234 7.77 12.65 0.36
N ALA A 235 8.36 13.54 -0.41
CA ALA A 235 7.67 14.70 -0.98
C ALA A 235 6.95 14.40 -2.31
N GLY A 236 7.09 13.18 -2.83
CA GLY A 236 6.54 12.73 -4.10
C GLY A 236 5.20 11.97 -3.98
N LEU A 237 4.90 11.23 -5.06
CA LEU A 237 3.63 10.51 -5.22
C LEU A 237 3.43 9.39 -4.19
N SER A 238 4.45 8.57 -3.91
CA SER A 238 4.39 7.48 -2.92
C SER A 238 4.54 7.95 -1.47
N GLY A 239 4.94 9.20 -1.24
CA GLY A 239 4.99 9.85 0.06
C GLY A 239 3.74 10.69 0.30
N ILE A 240 3.90 12.02 0.24
CA ILE A 240 2.84 12.99 0.58
C ILE A 240 1.59 12.84 -0.30
N GLY A 241 1.73 12.49 -1.58
CA GLY A 241 0.60 12.33 -2.49
C GLY A 241 -0.35 11.21 -2.04
N ASP A 242 0.21 10.03 -1.79
CA ASP A 242 -0.56 8.85 -1.34
C ASP A 242 -1.05 9.02 0.11
N LEU A 243 -0.31 9.74 0.95
CA LEU A 243 -0.70 10.06 2.31
C LEU A 243 -1.93 10.97 2.33
N ILE A 244 -1.94 12.06 1.56
CA ILE A 244 -3.08 13.00 1.48
C ILE A 244 -4.34 12.27 1.07
N VAL A 245 -4.31 11.55 -0.05
CA VAL A 245 -5.51 10.87 -0.56
C VAL A 245 -6.03 9.83 0.43
N THR A 246 -5.13 9.12 1.13
CA THR A 246 -5.50 8.07 2.08
C THR A 246 -6.10 8.64 3.36
N CYS A 247 -5.62 9.79 3.84
CA CYS A 247 -6.17 10.48 5.01
C CYS A 247 -7.48 11.24 4.71
N ALA A 248 -7.70 11.68 3.46
CA ALA A 248 -8.86 12.48 3.09
C ALA A 248 -10.04 11.66 2.54
N SER A 249 -9.76 10.53 1.87
CA SER A 249 -10.79 9.75 1.16
C SER A 249 -11.57 8.80 2.07
N MET A 250 -12.88 8.67 1.81
CA MET A 250 -13.74 7.64 2.45
C MET A 250 -13.53 6.24 1.82
N HIS A 251 -12.84 6.12 0.69
CA HIS A 251 -12.40 4.84 0.17
C HIS A 251 -11.29 4.21 1.03
N SER A 252 -10.59 5.02 1.85
CA SER A 252 -9.55 4.53 2.74
C SER A 252 -10.12 3.65 3.86
N ARG A 253 -9.82 2.36 3.82
CA ARG A 253 -10.14 1.40 4.88
C ARG A 253 -9.52 1.78 6.22
N ASN A 254 -8.28 2.27 6.19
CA ASN A 254 -7.56 2.71 7.38
C ASN A 254 -8.25 3.92 8.03
N ARG A 255 -8.63 4.93 7.23
CA ARG A 255 -9.39 6.08 7.74
C ARG A 255 -10.74 5.65 8.32
N ARG A 256 -11.50 4.78 7.63
CA ARG A 256 -12.79 4.26 8.14
C ARG A 256 -12.65 3.51 9.45
N ALA A 257 -11.66 2.62 9.57
CA ALA A 257 -11.35 1.94 10.82
C ALA A 257 -10.99 2.93 11.93
N GLY A 258 -10.15 3.92 11.63
CA GLY A 258 -9.80 5.00 12.56
C GLY A 258 -11.02 5.77 13.04
N ILE A 259 -11.97 6.12 12.16
CA ILE A 259 -13.22 6.81 12.54
C ILE A 259 -14.02 5.98 13.56
N LEU A 260 -14.13 4.68 13.37
CA LEU A 260 -14.82 3.79 14.30
C LEU A 260 -14.11 3.77 15.66
N ILE A 261 -12.78 3.62 15.67
CA ILE A 261 -11.97 3.64 16.90
C ILE A 261 -12.11 4.98 17.63
N GLY A 262 -12.08 6.11 16.92
CA GLY A 262 -12.31 7.43 17.49
C GLY A 262 -13.70 7.62 18.10
N LYS A 263 -14.70 6.87 17.60
CA LYS A 263 -16.07 6.80 18.16
C LYS A 263 -16.22 5.84 19.34
N GLY A 264 -15.12 5.16 19.76
CA GLY A 264 -15.11 4.28 20.92
C GLY A 264 -15.23 2.78 20.60
N TYR A 265 -15.19 2.38 19.33
CA TYR A 265 -15.10 0.95 18.97
C TYR A 265 -13.69 0.44 19.30
N THR A 266 -13.62 -0.82 19.73
CA THR A 266 -12.33 -1.53 19.83
C THR A 266 -11.73 -1.75 18.44
N LYS A 267 -10.42 -2.01 18.39
CA LYS A 267 -9.72 -2.38 17.15
C LYS A 267 -10.43 -3.52 16.41
N ASP A 268 -10.80 -4.58 17.14
CA ASP A 268 -11.37 -5.79 16.53
C ASP A 268 -12.80 -5.56 16.00
N GLU A 269 -13.61 -4.78 16.71
CA GLU A 269 -14.93 -4.34 16.22
C GLU A 269 -14.79 -3.47 14.97
N ALA A 270 -13.87 -2.51 14.94
CA ALA A 270 -13.62 -1.65 13.80
C ALA A 270 -13.15 -2.45 12.56
N MET A 271 -12.25 -3.43 12.75
CA MET A 271 -11.79 -4.31 11.67
C MET A 271 -12.94 -5.19 11.14
N LYS A 272 -13.79 -5.70 12.01
CA LYS A 272 -14.95 -6.50 11.64
C LYS A 272 -15.96 -5.68 10.82
N GLU A 273 -16.20 -4.44 11.21
CA GLU A 273 -17.13 -3.53 10.51
C GLU A 273 -16.61 -3.14 9.12
N VAL A 274 -15.29 -2.93 8.98
CA VAL A 274 -14.65 -2.62 7.67
C VAL A 274 -14.70 -3.81 6.72
N GLN A 275 -14.77 -5.06 7.21
CA GLN A 275 -14.88 -6.32 6.45
C GLN A 275 -13.76 -6.58 5.44
N MET A 276 -12.67 -5.86 5.49
CA MET A 276 -11.50 -5.98 4.62
C MET A 276 -10.22 -5.76 5.45
N VAL A 277 -9.08 -6.17 4.92
CA VAL A 277 -7.78 -5.96 5.59
C VAL A 277 -7.52 -4.47 5.80
N VAL A 278 -7.24 -4.09 7.05
CA VAL A 278 -6.84 -2.75 7.46
C VAL A 278 -5.32 -2.75 7.64
N GLU A 279 -4.61 -2.45 6.56
CA GLU A 279 -3.13 -2.54 6.50
C GLU A 279 -2.43 -1.70 7.59
N GLY A 280 -3.03 -0.57 7.98
CA GLY A 280 -2.47 0.30 9.00
C GLY A 280 -2.36 -0.34 10.39
N VAL A 281 -3.22 -1.32 10.72
CA VAL A 281 -3.14 -2.05 11.99
C VAL A 281 -1.90 -2.94 12.02
N PHE A 282 -1.61 -3.65 10.92
CA PHE A 282 -0.42 -4.49 10.80
C PHE A 282 0.85 -3.63 10.71
N SER A 283 0.82 -2.58 9.89
CA SER A 283 1.95 -1.67 9.73
C SER A 283 2.30 -0.87 10.99
N ALA A 284 1.34 -0.66 11.92
CA ALA A 284 1.58 0.11 13.13
C ALA A 284 2.63 -0.53 14.04
N LYS A 285 2.56 -1.84 14.25
CA LYS A 285 3.56 -2.57 15.06
C LYS A 285 4.93 -2.56 14.39
N ALA A 286 4.99 -2.91 13.09
CA ALA A 286 6.24 -2.90 12.34
C ALA A 286 6.89 -1.50 12.34
N ALA A 287 6.09 -0.43 12.18
CA ALA A 287 6.57 0.94 12.24
C ALA A 287 7.17 1.30 13.61
N LEU A 288 6.54 0.86 14.70
CA LEU A 288 7.05 1.07 16.05
C LEU A 288 8.37 0.30 16.28
N GLU A 289 8.48 -0.94 15.84
CA GLU A 289 9.72 -1.71 15.95
C GLU A 289 10.84 -1.13 15.07
N LEU A 290 10.53 -0.68 13.84
CA LEU A 290 11.48 0.04 13.00
C LEU A 290 11.96 1.34 13.66
N SER A 291 11.07 2.10 14.29
CA SER A 291 11.45 3.34 15.00
C SER A 291 12.45 3.07 16.13
N LYS A 292 12.25 1.99 16.87
CA LYS A 292 13.20 1.54 17.90
C LYS A 292 14.53 1.08 17.31
N LYS A 293 14.48 0.23 16.26
CA LYS A 293 15.67 -0.31 15.58
C LYS A 293 16.58 0.79 15.04
N TYR A 294 16.00 1.85 14.47
CA TYR A 294 16.74 2.97 13.89
C TYR A 294 16.88 4.17 14.83
N ASN A 295 16.38 4.07 16.09
CA ASN A 295 16.40 5.14 17.09
C ASN A 295 15.78 6.45 16.58
N ILE A 296 14.63 6.36 15.94
CA ILE A 296 13.87 7.50 15.37
C ILE A 296 12.60 7.73 16.18
N GLU A 297 12.40 8.96 16.67
CA GLU A 297 11.15 9.33 17.32
C GLU A 297 9.99 9.40 16.32
N MET A 298 8.95 8.61 16.59
CA MET A 298 7.70 8.58 15.80
C MET A 298 6.48 8.70 16.71
N PRO A 299 6.24 9.87 17.32
CA PRO A 299 5.21 10.05 18.35
C PRO A 299 3.78 9.74 17.87
N ILE A 300 3.43 10.02 16.62
CA ILE A 300 2.11 9.68 16.09
C ILE A 300 1.97 8.16 15.99
N VAL A 301 2.97 7.47 15.46
CA VAL A 301 3.00 6.00 15.36
C VAL A 301 2.94 5.38 16.76
N GLU A 302 3.66 5.92 17.73
CA GLU A 302 3.64 5.45 19.12
C GLU A 302 2.23 5.58 19.72
N GLN A 303 1.58 6.72 19.59
CA GLN A 303 0.23 6.92 20.12
C GLN A 303 -0.80 6.04 19.42
N VAL A 304 -0.69 5.83 18.11
CA VAL A 304 -1.55 4.89 17.38
C VAL A 304 -1.37 3.47 17.94
N ASN A 305 -0.14 3.02 18.21
CA ASN A 305 0.10 1.70 18.83
C ASN A 305 -0.54 1.59 20.22
N LYS A 306 -0.41 2.60 21.07
CA LYS A 306 -1.03 2.61 22.41
C LYS A 306 -2.56 2.53 22.32
N VAL A 307 -3.17 3.23 21.38
CA VAL A 307 -4.63 3.15 21.15
C VAL A 307 -5.04 1.77 20.65
N LEU A 308 -4.29 1.18 19.72
CA LEU A 308 -4.65 -0.09 19.09
C LEU A 308 -4.39 -1.32 19.97
N PHE A 309 -3.36 -1.28 20.82
CA PHE A 309 -2.83 -2.49 21.48
C PHE A 309 -2.67 -2.37 23.00
N GLU A 310 -2.83 -1.18 23.57
CA GLU A 310 -2.67 -0.91 25.00
C GLU A 310 -3.93 -0.28 25.63
N ASP A 311 -5.05 -0.33 24.91
CA ASP A 311 -6.37 0.19 25.31
C ASP A 311 -6.37 1.66 25.75
N LYS A 312 -5.40 2.45 25.25
CA LYS A 312 -5.31 3.87 25.56
C LYS A 312 -6.48 4.64 24.94
N PRO A 313 -7.19 5.49 25.70
CA PRO A 313 -8.23 6.32 25.16
C PRO A 313 -7.71 7.26 24.05
N ALA A 314 -8.39 7.26 22.91
CA ALA A 314 -7.96 8.06 21.74
C ALA A 314 -7.83 9.57 22.05
N ALA A 315 -8.73 10.14 22.85
CA ALA A 315 -8.67 11.54 23.26
C ALA A 315 -7.44 11.85 24.12
N GLU A 316 -6.99 10.91 24.96
CA GLU A 316 -5.78 11.04 25.77
C GLU A 316 -4.53 10.99 24.90
N ALA A 317 -4.49 10.10 23.91
CA ALA A 317 -3.40 10.03 22.92
C ALA A 317 -3.20 11.36 22.20
N VAL A 318 -4.29 12.02 21.75
CA VAL A 318 -4.22 13.33 21.12
C VAL A 318 -3.74 14.40 22.10
N LYS A 319 -4.25 14.40 23.35
CA LYS A 319 -3.83 15.33 24.38
C LYS A 319 -2.32 15.22 24.66
N GLU A 320 -1.77 14.03 24.74
CA GLU A 320 -0.32 13.84 24.92
C GLU A 320 0.49 14.35 23.74
N LEU A 321 0.04 14.13 22.49
CA LEU A 321 0.71 14.69 21.32
C LEU A 321 0.78 16.22 21.37
N MET A 322 -0.29 16.86 21.82
CA MET A 322 -0.37 18.33 21.94
C MET A 322 0.49 18.90 23.06
N LEU A 323 0.71 18.14 24.14
CA LEU A 323 1.46 18.58 25.33
C LEU A 323 2.96 18.21 25.29
N ARG A 324 3.45 17.68 24.17
CA ARG A 324 4.89 17.39 24.00
C ARG A 324 5.74 18.64 24.11
N ASP A 325 7.02 18.44 24.44
CA ASP A 325 8.01 19.51 24.52
C ASP A 325 8.06 20.33 23.22
N LYS A 326 8.34 21.63 23.39
CA LYS A 326 8.49 22.55 22.25
C LYS A 326 9.67 22.11 21.39
N LYS A 327 9.44 22.04 20.07
CA LYS A 327 10.47 21.69 19.07
C LYS A 327 10.51 22.72 17.94
N ILE A 328 11.66 22.87 17.31
CA ILE A 328 11.80 23.58 16.05
C ILE A 328 11.11 22.73 14.95
N GLU A 329 10.42 23.36 14.02
CA GLU A 329 9.66 22.63 12.98
C GLU A 329 10.58 21.89 12.01
N ILE A 330 11.68 22.54 11.60
CA ILE A 330 12.69 21.98 10.71
C ILE A 330 14.01 21.89 11.48
N ASP A 331 14.44 20.66 11.78
CA ASP A 331 15.77 20.43 12.36
C ASP A 331 16.84 20.92 11.38
N ASN A 332 17.89 21.53 11.85
CA ASN A 332 18.99 22.18 11.09
C ASN A 332 18.69 23.61 10.60
N SER A 333 17.63 24.26 11.08
CA SER A 333 17.45 25.69 10.84
C SER A 333 18.30 26.50 11.80
N GLU A 334 19.20 27.34 11.29
CA GLU A 334 19.95 28.32 12.09
C GLU A 334 19.14 29.60 12.22
N TRP A 335 18.96 30.08 13.44
CA TRP A 335 18.40 31.39 13.73
C TRP A 335 19.48 32.44 13.47
N LYS A 336 19.16 33.46 12.66
CA LYS A 336 20.07 34.62 12.43
C LYS A 336 19.89 35.65 13.54
#